data_b3f126231ff62e00c7f6fc74a6ae60ab
#
_entry.id   b3f126231ff62e00c7f6fc74a6ae60ab
#
_cell.length_a   1.000
_cell.length_b   1.000
_cell.length_c   1.000
_cell.angle_alpha   90.00
_cell.angle_beta   90.00
_cell.angle_gamma   90.00
#
_symmetry.space_group_name_H-M   'P 1'
#
loop_
_entity.id
_entity.type
_entity.pdbx_description
1 polymer ?
#
loop_
_entity_poly.entity_id
_entity_poly.type
_entity_poly.pdbx_seq_one_letter_code
_entity_poly.pdbx_strand_id
1 'polypeptide(L)'
;VSFKVGDVFSIGGGPIFVQGSVNFNRNLTPNPLLSNNGSGTDVTLDATGISASGYNVGMMFKLSKKVTLGMDYRSEIIMEARGGSAEFADVPTIAAASFTNTTFSADLPLPAEFTTGISYKASDKWLFAFDYNYTKWSVYKSLDVDFFNGLPRSENPRNYKDVSAYRFGAQYKATDKITVRGGY
;
A
#
# COMPACT_ATOMS: atom_id res chain seq x y z
N VAL A 1 21.07 4.21 -4.61
CA VAL A 1 22.25 4.72 -5.38
C VAL A 1 21.73 5.53 -6.56
N SER A 2 22.41 6.63 -6.89
CA SER A 2 22.04 7.45 -8.06
C SER A 2 23.27 7.82 -8.88
N PHE A 3 23.08 7.90 -10.18
CA PHE A 3 24.08 8.29 -11.16
C PHE A 3 23.55 9.43 -12.02
N LYS A 4 24.39 10.41 -12.28
CA LYS A 4 24.12 11.52 -13.18
C LYS A 4 25.01 11.38 -14.41
N VAL A 5 24.40 11.41 -15.60
CA VAL A 5 25.09 11.32 -16.88
C VAL A 5 24.97 12.67 -17.58
N GLY A 6 26.05 13.43 -17.52
CA GLY A 6 26.04 14.83 -17.95
C GLY A 6 25.04 15.66 -17.16
N ASP A 7 24.49 16.70 -17.78
CA ASP A 7 23.47 17.57 -17.16
C ASP A 7 22.04 17.20 -17.58
N VAL A 8 21.87 16.19 -18.43
CA VAL A 8 20.59 15.85 -19.08
C VAL A 8 19.90 14.68 -18.41
N PHE A 9 20.63 13.67 -18.00
CA PHE A 9 20.05 12.42 -17.50
C PHE A 9 20.52 12.06 -16.10
N SER A 10 19.60 11.57 -15.30
CA SER A 10 19.91 10.98 -14.00
C SER A 10 19.07 9.70 -13.83
N ILE A 11 19.67 8.68 -13.27
CA ILE A 11 19.02 7.43 -12.89
C ILE A 11 19.40 7.10 -11.45
N GLY A 12 18.44 6.59 -10.69
CA GLY A 12 18.68 6.14 -9.33
C GLY A 12 17.75 5.01 -8.97
N GLY A 13 18.12 4.32 -7.91
CA GLY A 13 17.29 3.26 -7.39
C GLY A 13 17.92 2.61 -6.17
N GLY A 14 17.14 1.79 -5.51
CA GLY A 14 17.59 1.07 -4.33
C GLY A 14 16.58 0.06 -3.83
N PRO A 15 17.00 -0.78 -2.89
CA PRO A 15 16.10 -1.66 -2.18
C PRO A 15 15.17 -0.86 -1.25
N ILE A 16 13.97 -1.37 -1.08
CA ILE A 16 13.01 -0.93 -0.08
C ILE A 16 12.87 -2.06 0.93
N PHE A 17 13.00 -1.75 2.21
CA PHE A 17 12.71 -2.68 3.30
C PHE A 17 11.51 -2.16 4.06
N VAL A 18 10.51 -3.02 4.23
CA VAL A 18 9.28 -2.70 4.94
C VAL A 18 9.21 -3.56 6.18
N GLN A 19 8.89 -2.96 7.30
CA GLN A 19 8.59 -3.65 8.55
C GLN A 19 7.24 -3.18 9.08
N GLY A 20 6.49 -4.10 9.67
CA GLY A 20 5.19 -3.78 10.20
C GLY A 20 4.65 -4.82 11.17
N SER A 21 3.49 -4.51 11.69
CA SER A 21 2.66 -5.40 12.50
C SER A 21 1.22 -5.29 12.06
N VAL A 22 0.46 -6.33 12.31
CA VAL A 22 -0.98 -6.39 12.08
C VAL A 22 -1.64 -6.65 13.42
N ASN A 23 -2.57 -5.78 13.79
CA ASN A 23 -3.51 -6.03 14.87
C ASN A 23 -4.91 -5.78 14.31
N PHE A 24 -5.70 -6.82 14.24
CA PHE A 24 -7.03 -6.77 13.65
C PHE A 24 -8.01 -7.46 14.58
N ASN A 25 -9.05 -6.74 14.96
CA ASN A 25 -10.13 -7.27 15.78
C ASN A 25 -11.44 -7.21 15.00
N ARG A 26 -12.17 -8.31 15.01
CA ARG A 26 -13.48 -8.42 14.35
C ARG A 26 -14.43 -9.28 15.17
N ASN A 27 -15.65 -8.80 15.31
CA ASN A 27 -16.75 -9.62 15.79
C ASN A 27 -17.29 -10.46 14.61
N LEU A 28 -17.29 -11.77 14.79
CA LEU A 28 -17.87 -12.72 13.83
C LEU A 28 -19.37 -12.78 14.13
N THR A 29 -20.10 -11.78 13.65
CA THR A 29 -21.55 -11.72 13.78
C THR A 29 -22.24 -12.58 12.74
N PRO A 30 -23.44 -12.97 13.02
CA PRO A 30 -23.79 -14.17 13.74
C PRO A 30 -24.44 -15.17 12.80
N ASN A 31 -23.91 -16.30 12.78
CA ASN A 31 -24.83 -17.42 12.71
C ASN A 31 -25.51 -17.45 14.09
N PRO A 32 -26.83 -17.50 14.24
CA PRO A 32 -27.50 -17.61 15.55
C PRO A 32 -26.98 -18.77 16.41
N LEU A 33 -26.37 -19.77 15.75
CA LEU A 33 -25.66 -20.90 16.38
C LEU A 33 -24.28 -20.53 16.96
N LEU A 34 -23.72 -19.37 16.60
CA LEU A 34 -22.41 -18.88 17.03
C LEU A 34 -22.52 -17.61 17.89
N SER A 35 -23.72 -17.31 18.37
CA SER A 35 -23.96 -16.16 19.24
C SER A 35 -24.23 -16.64 20.66
N ASN A 36 -23.48 -16.08 21.60
CA ASN A 36 -23.72 -16.25 23.03
C ASN A 36 -24.49 -15.04 23.54
N ASN A 37 -25.78 -15.19 23.87
CA ASN A 37 -26.67 -14.10 24.35
C ASN A 37 -26.71 -12.84 23.46
N GLY A 38 -26.59 -13.01 22.12
CA GLY A 38 -26.59 -11.88 21.17
C GLY A 38 -25.22 -11.25 20.94
N SER A 39 -24.18 -11.68 21.64
CA SER A 39 -22.79 -11.33 21.36
C SER A 39 -22.20 -12.36 20.40
N GLY A 40 -21.61 -11.91 19.29
CA GLY A 40 -20.90 -12.80 18.39
C GLY A 40 -19.54 -13.22 18.97
N THR A 41 -18.92 -14.22 18.39
CA THR A 41 -17.53 -14.59 18.69
C THR A 41 -16.59 -13.47 18.23
N ASP A 42 -15.72 -12.99 19.09
CA ASP A 42 -14.66 -12.06 18.74
C ASP A 42 -13.42 -12.80 18.29
N VAL A 43 -12.81 -12.35 17.21
CA VAL A 43 -11.48 -12.82 16.76
C VAL A 43 -10.51 -11.65 16.78
N THR A 44 -9.37 -11.86 17.43
CA THR A 44 -8.23 -10.94 17.42
C THR A 44 -7.08 -11.62 16.71
N LEU A 45 -6.59 -10.99 15.64
CA LEU A 45 -5.42 -11.40 14.90
C LEU A 45 -4.27 -10.45 15.21
N ASP A 46 -3.17 -10.97 15.72
CA ASP A 46 -1.98 -10.20 16.03
C ASP A 46 -0.74 -10.86 15.38
N ALA A 47 -0.01 -10.08 14.61
CA ALA A 47 1.27 -10.51 14.03
C ALA A 47 2.27 -9.36 14.09
N THR A 48 3.43 -9.61 14.62
CA THR A 48 4.54 -8.66 14.75
C THR A 48 5.77 -9.14 13.99
N GLY A 49 6.70 -8.22 13.72
CA GLY A 49 7.95 -8.56 13.05
C GLY A 49 7.80 -8.94 11.58
N ILE A 50 6.69 -8.57 10.95
CA ILE A 50 6.49 -8.78 9.52
C ILE A 50 7.52 -7.95 8.78
N SER A 51 8.32 -8.57 7.90
CA SER A 51 9.29 -7.90 7.08
C SER A 51 9.14 -8.30 5.61
N ALA A 52 9.32 -7.35 4.72
CA ALA A 52 9.26 -7.58 3.29
C ALA A 52 10.26 -6.66 2.57
N SER A 53 10.56 -6.97 1.33
CA SER A 53 11.46 -6.16 0.54
C SER A 53 10.96 -5.96 -0.88
N GLY A 54 11.36 -4.86 -1.46
CA GLY A 54 11.13 -4.50 -2.83
C GLY A 54 12.24 -3.61 -3.35
N TYR A 55 11.99 -2.94 -4.43
CA TYR A 55 12.91 -1.98 -5.01
C TYR A 55 12.19 -0.81 -5.66
N ASN A 56 12.92 0.28 -5.82
CA ASN A 56 12.49 1.46 -6.54
C ASN A 56 13.55 1.82 -7.59
N VAL A 57 13.12 2.28 -8.74
CA VAL A 57 13.96 2.81 -9.81
C VAL A 57 13.36 4.08 -10.34
N GLY A 58 14.14 5.16 -10.33
CA GLY A 58 13.72 6.46 -10.83
C GLY A 58 14.68 6.99 -11.90
N MET A 59 14.13 7.74 -12.83
CA MET A 59 14.88 8.41 -13.91
C MET A 59 14.40 9.85 -14.04
N MET A 60 15.31 10.72 -14.38
CA MET A 60 15.00 12.13 -14.65
C MET A 60 15.75 12.60 -15.90
N PHE A 61 15.04 13.26 -16.80
CA PHE A 61 15.54 13.82 -18.04
C PHE A 61 15.30 15.33 -18.05
N LYS A 62 16.36 16.12 -18.14
CA LYS A 62 16.28 17.55 -18.43
C LYS A 62 16.28 17.74 -19.94
N LEU A 63 15.09 17.73 -20.54
CA LEU A 63 14.91 17.86 -21.99
C LEU A 63 15.34 19.23 -22.53
N SER A 64 15.25 20.25 -21.66
CA SER A 64 15.75 21.60 -21.92
C SER A 64 15.93 22.36 -20.61
N LYS A 65 16.37 23.63 -20.69
CA LYS A 65 16.42 24.53 -19.51
C LYS A 65 15.04 24.79 -18.90
N LYS A 66 13.96 24.46 -19.63
CA LYS A 66 12.58 24.73 -19.22
C LYS A 66 11.76 23.48 -18.96
N VAL A 67 12.17 22.32 -19.48
CA VAL A 67 11.38 21.08 -19.42
C VAL A 67 12.17 19.97 -18.75
N THR A 68 11.57 19.40 -17.72
CA THR A 68 12.11 18.21 -17.04
C THR A 68 11.03 17.13 -17.01
N LEU A 69 11.43 15.90 -17.38
CA LEU A 69 10.61 14.69 -17.29
C LEU A 69 11.16 13.81 -16.17
N GLY A 70 10.30 13.30 -15.32
CA GLY A 70 10.62 12.33 -14.29
C GLY A 70 9.81 11.05 -14.48
N MET A 71 10.41 9.92 -14.14
CA MET A 71 9.75 8.61 -14.08
C MET A 71 10.21 7.89 -12.83
N ASP A 72 9.30 7.17 -12.21
CA ASP A 72 9.56 6.35 -11.04
C ASP A 72 8.76 5.05 -11.10
N TYR A 73 9.40 3.96 -10.72
CA TYR A 73 8.77 2.67 -10.57
C TYR A 73 9.11 2.08 -9.21
N ARG A 74 8.07 1.72 -8.45
CA ARG A 74 8.17 0.96 -7.22
C ARG A 74 7.60 -0.44 -7.44
N SER A 75 8.37 -1.46 -7.09
CA SER A 75 7.94 -2.85 -7.21
C SER A 75 6.77 -3.17 -6.29
N GLU A 76 6.03 -4.19 -6.63
CA GLU A 76 5.14 -4.88 -5.70
C GLU A 76 5.94 -5.42 -4.50
N ILE A 77 5.33 -5.38 -3.31
CA ILE A 77 5.90 -5.92 -2.07
C ILE A 77 4.81 -6.73 -1.38
N ILE A 78 5.06 -8.01 -1.12
CA ILE A 78 4.13 -8.86 -0.39
C ILE A 78 4.58 -8.91 1.07
N MET A 79 3.75 -8.38 1.96
CA MET A 79 3.95 -8.49 3.39
C MET A 79 3.29 -9.79 3.87
N GLU A 80 4.12 -10.73 4.30
CA GLU A 80 3.69 -12.05 4.73
C GLU A 80 3.61 -12.12 6.25
N ALA A 81 2.39 -12.16 6.80
CA ALA A 81 2.19 -12.51 8.20
C ALA A 81 2.25 -14.04 8.33
N ARG A 82 3.23 -14.55 9.03
CA ARG A 82 3.41 -15.99 9.27
C ARG A 82 3.47 -16.24 10.77
N GLY A 83 2.62 -17.18 11.24
CA GLY A 83 2.61 -17.58 12.65
C GLY A 83 2.11 -16.49 13.60
N GLY A 84 1.30 -15.55 13.12
CA GLY A 84 0.60 -14.61 13.98
C GLY A 84 -0.36 -15.33 14.93
N SER A 85 -0.70 -14.73 16.08
CA SER A 85 -1.69 -15.28 17.01
C SER A 85 -3.11 -14.98 16.54
N ALA A 86 -3.99 -15.97 16.62
CA ALA A 86 -5.43 -15.81 16.44
C ALA A 86 -6.13 -16.22 17.73
N GLU A 87 -6.72 -15.27 18.41
CA GLU A 87 -7.43 -15.46 19.66
C GLU A 87 -8.93 -15.31 19.44
N PHE A 88 -9.69 -16.28 19.99
CA PHE A 88 -11.15 -16.29 19.91
C PHE A 88 -11.73 -16.11 21.30
N ALA A 89 -12.59 -15.09 21.46
CA ALA A 89 -13.29 -14.80 22.70
C ALA A 89 -14.81 -14.89 22.51
N ASP A 90 -15.53 -15.02 23.59
CA ASP A 90 -16.99 -15.13 23.63
C ASP A 90 -17.56 -16.25 22.75
N VAL A 91 -16.80 -17.34 22.63
CA VAL A 91 -17.18 -18.50 21.81
C VAL A 91 -18.32 -19.26 22.48
N PRO A 92 -19.47 -19.48 21.83
CA PRO A 92 -20.54 -20.31 22.35
C PRO A 92 -20.05 -21.73 22.63
N THR A 93 -20.57 -22.35 23.71
CA THR A 93 -20.15 -23.68 24.14
C THR A 93 -20.25 -24.74 23.03
N ILE A 94 -21.27 -24.62 22.16
CA ILE A 94 -21.49 -25.54 21.04
C ILE A 94 -20.39 -25.45 19.97
N ALA A 95 -19.70 -24.33 19.89
CA ALA A 95 -18.65 -24.05 18.88
C ALA A 95 -17.24 -24.06 19.48
N ALA A 96 -17.11 -24.17 20.81
CA ALA A 96 -15.84 -24.04 21.53
C ALA A 96 -14.74 -24.99 21.04
N ALA A 97 -15.11 -26.18 20.60
CA ALA A 97 -14.14 -27.16 20.06
C ALA A 97 -13.53 -26.72 18.72
N SER A 98 -14.23 -25.90 17.92
CA SER A 98 -13.79 -25.45 16.60
C SER A 98 -13.05 -24.12 16.64
N PHE A 99 -13.40 -23.25 17.60
CA PHE A 99 -12.82 -21.89 17.72
C PHE A 99 -11.80 -21.84 18.88
N THR A 100 -10.80 -22.68 18.80
CA THR A 100 -9.67 -22.67 19.76
C THR A 100 -8.61 -21.67 19.29
N ASN A 101 -7.95 -21.01 20.25
CA ASN A 101 -6.82 -20.14 19.93
C ASN A 101 -5.76 -20.88 19.12
N THR A 102 -5.21 -20.22 18.14
CA THR A 102 -4.31 -20.83 17.16
C THR A 102 -3.34 -19.79 16.60
N THR A 103 -2.55 -20.19 15.63
CA THR A 103 -1.80 -19.27 14.78
C THR A 103 -2.51 -19.07 13.45
N PHE A 104 -2.13 -18.00 12.76
CA PHE A 104 -2.63 -17.72 11.42
C PHE A 104 -1.53 -17.28 10.46
N SER A 105 -1.84 -17.36 9.16
CA SER A 105 -1.05 -16.75 8.09
C SER A 105 -1.94 -15.92 7.19
N ALA A 106 -1.40 -14.81 6.71
CA ALA A 106 -2.06 -13.95 5.73
C ALA A 106 -1.03 -13.20 4.89
N ASP A 107 -1.39 -12.87 3.65
CA ASP A 107 -0.58 -12.10 2.73
C ASP A 107 -1.25 -10.75 2.45
N LEU A 108 -0.50 -9.67 2.62
CA LEU A 108 -0.92 -8.31 2.29
C LEU A 108 -0.04 -7.78 1.16
N PRO A 109 -0.52 -7.78 -0.09
CA PRO A 109 0.22 -7.22 -1.20
C PRO A 109 0.12 -5.70 -1.21
N LEU A 110 1.28 -5.04 -1.23
CA LEU A 110 1.42 -3.62 -1.55
C LEU A 110 1.64 -3.52 -3.06
N PRO A 111 0.75 -2.84 -3.79
CA PRO A 111 0.79 -2.84 -5.25
C PRO A 111 2.04 -2.15 -5.80
N ALA A 112 2.46 -2.60 -6.98
CA ALA A 112 3.43 -1.87 -7.78
C ALA A 112 2.86 -0.52 -8.21
N GLU A 113 3.73 0.47 -8.33
CA GLU A 113 3.36 1.83 -8.70
C GLU A 113 4.31 2.37 -9.77
N PHE A 114 3.75 2.97 -10.80
CA PHE A 114 4.49 3.70 -11.82
C PHE A 114 4.02 5.16 -11.83
N THR A 115 4.96 6.07 -11.71
CA THR A 115 4.69 7.51 -11.78
C THR A 115 5.53 8.13 -12.88
N THR A 116 4.94 8.99 -13.68
CA THR A 116 5.66 9.85 -14.60
C THR A 116 5.15 11.27 -14.48
N GLY A 117 6.07 12.23 -14.53
CA GLY A 117 5.73 13.63 -14.40
C GLY A 117 6.57 14.51 -15.30
N ILE A 118 5.97 15.58 -15.77
CA ILE A 118 6.62 16.62 -16.56
C ILE A 118 6.47 17.96 -15.86
N SER A 119 7.56 18.70 -15.79
CA SER A 119 7.52 20.08 -15.35
C SER A 119 7.97 21.03 -16.45
N TYR A 120 7.27 22.18 -16.54
CA TYR A 120 7.55 23.21 -17.54
C TYR A 120 7.71 24.59 -16.88
N LYS A 121 8.94 25.10 -16.93
CA LYS A 121 9.26 26.48 -16.51
C LYS A 121 8.92 27.45 -17.65
N ALA A 122 7.70 27.97 -17.65
CA ALA A 122 7.23 28.89 -18.69
C ALA A 122 8.00 30.21 -18.65
N SER A 123 8.30 30.69 -17.44
CA SER A 123 9.12 31.89 -17.21
C SER A 123 9.86 31.79 -15.86
N ASP A 124 10.57 32.85 -15.46
CA ASP A 124 11.19 32.90 -14.12
C ASP A 124 10.17 32.99 -12.99
N LYS A 125 8.92 33.32 -13.31
CA LYS A 125 7.82 33.41 -12.35
C LYS A 125 6.89 32.21 -12.35
N TRP A 126 6.76 31.52 -13.49
CA TRP A 126 5.76 30.46 -13.66
C TRP A 126 6.40 29.09 -13.89
N LEU A 127 5.97 28.12 -13.07
CA LEU A 127 6.25 26.70 -13.24
C LEU A 127 4.92 25.94 -13.25
N PHE A 128 4.75 25.07 -14.22
CA PHE A 128 3.65 24.12 -14.31
C PHE A 128 4.17 22.71 -14.17
N ALA A 129 3.37 21.83 -13.58
CA ALA A 129 3.66 20.40 -13.44
C ALA A 129 2.42 19.59 -13.78
N PHE A 130 2.67 18.42 -14.35
CA PHE A 130 1.67 17.39 -14.58
C PHE A 130 2.25 16.05 -14.19
N ASP A 131 1.50 15.26 -13.42
CA ASP A 131 1.87 13.91 -13.02
C ASP A 131 0.79 12.90 -13.42
N TYR A 132 1.23 11.77 -13.88
CA TYR A 132 0.45 10.55 -14.08
C TYR A 132 0.97 9.48 -13.13
N ASN A 133 0.08 8.90 -12.35
CA ASN A 133 0.38 7.81 -11.44
C ASN A 133 -0.51 6.62 -11.77
N TYR A 134 0.08 5.44 -11.90
CA TYR A 134 -0.60 4.18 -12.11
C TYR A 134 -0.26 3.21 -10.99
N THR A 135 -1.29 2.73 -10.29
CA THR A 135 -1.15 1.79 -9.19
C THR A 135 -1.86 0.48 -9.53
N LYS A 136 -1.10 -0.63 -9.48
CA LYS A 136 -1.56 -1.98 -9.87
C LYS A 136 -2.33 -2.66 -8.74
N TRP A 137 -3.49 -2.10 -8.37
CA TRP A 137 -4.34 -2.63 -7.31
C TRP A 137 -4.96 -4.00 -7.62
N SER A 138 -4.97 -4.44 -8.88
CA SER A 138 -5.45 -5.76 -9.27
C SER A 138 -4.69 -6.93 -8.65
N VAL A 139 -3.50 -6.68 -8.10
CA VAL A 139 -2.75 -7.67 -7.31
C VAL A 139 -3.48 -8.02 -6.01
N TYR A 140 -4.25 -7.09 -5.43
CA TYR A 140 -4.98 -7.29 -4.19
C TYR A 140 -6.36 -7.91 -4.47
N LYS A 141 -6.35 -9.20 -4.80
CA LYS A 141 -7.57 -9.95 -5.14
C LYS A 141 -8.39 -10.32 -3.91
N SER A 142 -7.71 -10.74 -2.85
CA SER A 142 -8.33 -11.19 -1.60
C SER A 142 -7.39 -10.93 -0.43
N LEU A 143 -7.94 -10.74 0.74
CA LEU A 143 -7.22 -10.83 2.03
C LEU A 143 -7.66 -12.11 2.72
N ASP A 144 -6.98 -13.18 2.42
CA ASP A 144 -7.29 -14.49 2.97
C ASP A 144 -6.50 -14.73 4.25
N VAL A 145 -7.13 -15.43 5.18
CA VAL A 145 -6.52 -15.83 6.44
C VAL A 145 -6.61 -17.34 6.58
N ASP A 146 -5.47 -17.98 6.71
CA ASP A 146 -5.36 -19.41 6.99
C ASP A 146 -5.14 -19.63 8.49
N PHE A 147 -6.04 -20.39 9.11
CA PHE A 147 -5.95 -20.78 10.52
C PHE A 147 -5.40 -22.21 10.67
N PHE A 148 -4.66 -22.46 11.75
CA PHE A 148 -4.00 -23.75 11.97
C PHE A 148 -4.68 -24.63 13.03
N ASN A 149 -5.95 -24.36 13.36
CA ASN A 149 -6.79 -25.16 14.24
C ASN A 149 -7.85 -26.00 13.50
N GLY A 150 -7.74 -26.13 12.19
CA GLY A 150 -8.69 -26.87 11.36
C GLY A 150 -9.91 -26.06 10.90
N LEU A 151 -9.99 -24.79 11.23
CA LEU A 151 -10.99 -23.89 10.63
C LEU A 151 -10.74 -23.75 9.12
N PRO A 152 -11.79 -23.61 8.32
CA PRO A 152 -11.64 -23.32 6.91
C PRO A 152 -10.98 -21.96 6.72
N ARG A 153 -10.27 -21.82 5.59
CA ARG A 153 -9.69 -20.54 5.16
C ARG A 153 -10.76 -19.46 5.14
N SER A 154 -10.47 -18.32 5.76
CA SER A 154 -11.34 -17.15 5.69
C SER A 154 -11.02 -16.35 4.43
N GLU A 155 -11.89 -16.45 3.43
CA GLU A 155 -11.75 -15.72 2.17
C GLU A 155 -12.41 -14.35 2.26
N ASN A 156 -11.65 -13.30 1.92
CA ASN A 156 -12.13 -11.91 1.90
C ASN A 156 -11.83 -11.27 0.55
N PRO A 157 -12.62 -11.57 -0.50
CA PRO A 157 -12.40 -11.03 -1.82
C PRO A 157 -12.43 -9.50 -1.84
N ARG A 158 -11.44 -8.88 -2.47
CA ARG A 158 -11.32 -7.43 -2.66
C ARG A 158 -11.63 -7.05 -4.10
N ASN A 159 -11.14 -7.84 -5.05
CA ASN A 159 -11.36 -7.64 -6.48
C ASN A 159 -11.04 -6.22 -6.94
N TYR A 160 -9.97 -5.63 -6.39
CA TYR A 160 -9.56 -4.28 -6.73
C TYR A 160 -9.12 -4.21 -8.20
N LYS A 161 -9.30 -3.04 -8.78
CA LYS A 161 -8.89 -2.73 -10.14
C LYS A 161 -7.73 -1.74 -10.10
N ASP A 162 -6.91 -1.81 -11.12
CA ASP A 162 -5.84 -0.85 -11.32
C ASP A 162 -6.39 0.57 -11.44
N VAL A 163 -5.65 1.52 -10.89
CA VAL A 163 -6.08 2.92 -10.77
C VAL A 163 -5.06 3.84 -11.42
N SER A 164 -5.56 4.80 -12.17
CA SER A 164 -4.80 5.91 -12.71
C SER A 164 -5.20 7.20 -12.02
N ALA A 165 -4.22 7.99 -11.61
CA ALA A 165 -4.41 9.32 -11.06
C ALA A 165 -3.64 10.35 -11.90
N TYR A 166 -4.28 11.48 -12.16
CA TYR A 166 -3.71 12.61 -12.89
C TYR A 166 -3.68 13.81 -11.97
N ARG A 167 -2.54 14.51 -11.93
CA ARG A 167 -2.38 15.68 -11.07
C ARG A 167 -1.81 16.84 -11.88
N PHE A 168 -2.35 18.03 -11.64
CA PHE A 168 -1.85 19.26 -12.23
C PHE A 168 -1.43 20.21 -11.11
N GLY A 169 -0.30 20.86 -11.31
CA GLY A 169 0.19 21.86 -10.37
C GLY A 169 0.68 23.11 -11.10
N ALA A 170 0.51 24.25 -10.45
CA ALA A 170 1.07 25.52 -10.89
C ALA A 170 1.74 26.23 -9.72
N GLN A 171 2.85 26.85 -9.99
CA GLN A 171 3.58 27.71 -9.06
C GLN A 171 3.78 29.09 -9.69
N TYR A 172 3.48 30.11 -8.90
CA TYR A 172 3.73 31.51 -9.28
C TYR A 172 4.60 32.21 -8.25
N LYS A 173 5.76 32.67 -8.67
CA LYS A 173 6.66 33.51 -7.87
C LYS A 173 6.20 34.97 -7.97
N ALA A 174 5.39 35.38 -6.99
CA ALA A 174 4.84 36.73 -6.96
C ALA A 174 5.94 37.77 -6.70
N THR A 175 6.84 37.52 -5.76
CA THR A 175 8.03 38.32 -5.43
C THR A 175 9.21 37.37 -5.15
N ASP A 176 10.39 37.92 -4.86
CA ASP A 176 11.54 37.11 -4.46
C ASP A 176 11.34 36.38 -3.12
N LYS A 177 10.39 36.85 -2.31
CA LYS A 177 10.08 36.29 -0.98
C LYS A 177 8.77 35.48 -0.95
N ILE A 178 7.87 35.69 -1.94
CA ILE A 178 6.53 35.09 -1.93
C ILE A 178 6.34 34.22 -3.16
N THR A 179 6.01 32.96 -2.92
CA THR A 179 5.62 32.00 -3.96
C THR A 179 4.28 31.38 -3.61
N VAL A 180 3.34 31.41 -4.53
CA VAL A 180 2.02 30.79 -4.41
C VAL A 180 2.00 29.49 -5.22
N ARG A 181 1.38 28.45 -4.69
CA ARG A 181 1.21 27.16 -5.35
C ARG A 181 -0.22 26.70 -5.23
N GLY A 182 -0.71 26.05 -6.28
CA GLY A 182 -2.01 25.41 -6.31
C GLY A 182 -1.94 24.16 -7.18
N GLY A 183 -2.79 23.19 -6.91
CA GLY A 183 -2.86 21.95 -7.68
C GLY A 183 -4.19 21.23 -7.47
N TYR A 184 -4.41 20.28 -8.39
CA TYR A 184 -5.56 19.38 -8.40
C TYR A 184 -5.10 17.98 -8.79
#